data_4dd3a1417313c9c8c5f63e172ba70a2a
#
_entry.id   4dd3a1417313c9c8c5f63e172ba70a2a
#
_cell.length_a   1.000
_cell.length_b   1.000
_cell.length_c   1.000
_cell.angle_alpha   90.00
_cell.angle_beta   90.00
_cell.angle_gamma   90.00
#
_symmetry.space_group_name_H-M   'P 1'
#
loop_
_entity.id
_entity.type
_entity.pdbx_description
1 polymer ?
#
loop_
_entity_poly.entity_id
_entity_poly.type
_entity_poly.pdbx_seq_one_letter_code
_entity_poly.pdbx_strand_id
1 'polypeptide(L)'
;MEKESVLEAVYGLFLQEGIRGMRMRTIAGKLGITRHELCSLFPGKWELVAQCVEYGLQRLNAVLDAACASSRTPVEVLLRSAVTAYDAFGAMSWQFIEDIAYYPAAVDAVNGERRLLRKRQRSVFRQCVEEGYLFGMEYSELLEQFFWPDFKTESRHRDAALRVLFTIVRGSATERGWQETERVRRLMGLSC
;
A
#
# COMPACT_ATOMS: atom_id res chain seq x y z
N MET A 1 8.54 -27.89 2.00
CA MET A 1 7.89 -26.63 2.39
C MET A 1 7.03 -26.17 1.22
N GLU A 2 5.80 -25.74 1.47
CA GLU A 2 4.92 -25.26 0.38
C GLU A 2 5.44 -23.94 -0.17
N LYS A 3 5.23 -23.72 -1.48
CA LYS A 3 5.75 -22.54 -2.20
C LYS A 3 5.28 -21.25 -1.56
N GLU A 4 4.04 -21.19 -1.10
CA GLU A 4 3.43 -20.01 -0.47
C GLU A 4 4.10 -19.67 0.87
N SER A 5 4.37 -20.67 1.71
CA SER A 5 5.09 -20.48 2.98
C SER A 5 6.51 -19.95 2.75
N VAL A 6 7.15 -20.38 1.67
CA VAL A 6 8.48 -19.84 1.27
C VAL A 6 8.36 -18.39 0.85
N LEU A 7 7.35 -18.04 0.03
CA LEU A 7 7.11 -16.68 -0.41
C LEU A 7 6.85 -15.73 0.78
N GLU A 8 6.02 -16.15 1.71
CA GLU A 8 5.73 -15.38 2.92
C GLU A 8 6.99 -15.09 3.73
N ALA A 9 7.79 -16.13 4.00
CA ALA A 9 9.02 -15.98 4.75
C ALA A 9 10.07 -15.12 4.04
N VAL A 10 10.23 -15.28 2.71
CA VAL A 10 11.14 -14.46 1.90
C VAL A 10 10.65 -13.02 1.84
N TYR A 11 9.35 -12.81 1.68
CA TYR A 11 8.77 -11.47 1.70
C TYR A 11 9.08 -10.74 3.02
N GLY A 12 8.91 -11.42 4.15
CA GLY A 12 9.28 -10.88 5.47
C GLY A 12 10.76 -10.50 5.56
N LEU A 13 11.66 -11.35 5.04
CA LEU A 13 13.09 -11.05 4.98
C LEU A 13 13.39 -9.83 4.11
N PHE A 14 12.77 -9.73 2.94
CA PHE A 14 12.98 -8.60 2.04
C PHE A 14 12.46 -7.28 2.61
N LEU A 15 11.33 -7.31 3.31
CA LEU A 15 10.80 -6.13 3.99
C LEU A 15 11.77 -5.55 5.03
N GLN A 16 12.51 -6.42 5.73
CA GLN A 16 13.39 -6.01 6.82
C GLN A 16 14.80 -5.65 6.34
N GLU A 17 15.36 -6.44 5.44
CA GLU A 17 16.79 -6.40 5.09
C GLU A 17 17.06 -5.90 3.66
N GLY A 18 16.01 -5.63 2.87
CA GLY A 18 16.12 -5.30 1.46
C GLY A 18 16.38 -6.54 0.59
N ILE A 19 16.51 -6.32 -0.71
CA ILE A 19 16.60 -7.39 -1.71
C ILE A 19 18.06 -7.58 -2.18
N ARG A 20 18.74 -6.48 -2.54
CA ARG A 20 20.01 -6.55 -3.27
C ARG A 20 21.13 -7.26 -2.51
N GLY A 21 21.22 -7.04 -1.21
CA GLY A 21 22.22 -7.66 -0.34
C GLY A 21 22.06 -9.17 -0.19
N MET A 22 20.89 -9.74 -0.47
CA MET A 22 20.63 -11.17 -0.26
C MET A 22 20.85 -12.01 -1.51
N ARG A 23 21.74 -13.01 -1.41
CA ARG A 23 21.93 -14.02 -2.45
C ARG A 23 20.99 -15.21 -2.20
N MET A 24 20.63 -15.97 -3.26
CA MET A 24 19.79 -17.18 -3.13
C MET A 24 20.28 -18.14 -2.05
N ARG A 25 21.61 -18.31 -1.91
CA ARG A 25 22.20 -19.13 -0.85
C ARG A 25 21.93 -18.60 0.55
N THR A 26 22.01 -17.28 0.72
CA THR A 26 21.74 -16.61 2.01
C THR A 26 20.26 -16.74 2.37
N ILE A 27 19.37 -16.52 1.41
CA ILE A 27 17.91 -16.68 1.59
C ILE A 27 17.60 -18.10 2.02
N ALA A 28 18.09 -19.11 1.28
CA ALA A 28 17.88 -20.52 1.61
C ALA A 28 18.38 -20.86 3.02
N GLY A 29 19.57 -20.38 3.40
CA GLY A 29 20.11 -20.60 4.74
C GLY A 29 19.26 -19.99 5.86
N LYS A 30 18.71 -18.77 5.65
CA LYS A 30 17.80 -18.14 6.62
C LYS A 30 16.46 -18.87 6.76
N LEU A 31 16.02 -19.56 5.70
CA LEU A 31 14.81 -20.39 5.69
C LEU A 31 15.04 -21.83 6.19
N GLY A 32 16.28 -22.21 6.48
CA GLY A 32 16.61 -23.58 6.87
C GLY A 32 16.45 -24.62 5.76
N ILE A 33 16.49 -24.19 4.49
CA ILE A 33 16.41 -25.07 3.31
C ILE A 33 17.68 -24.99 2.48
N THR A 34 17.86 -25.96 1.59
CA THR A 34 18.99 -25.95 0.67
C THR A 34 18.77 -24.95 -0.47
N ARG A 35 19.87 -24.46 -1.07
CA ARG A 35 19.77 -23.65 -2.29
C ARG A 35 19.07 -24.40 -3.42
N HIS A 36 19.26 -25.72 -3.50
CA HIS A 36 18.63 -26.56 -4.54
C HIS A 36 17.11 -26.57 -4.40
N GLU A 37 16.60 -26.76 -3.18
CA GLU A 37 15.16 -26.69 -2.89
C GLU A 37 14.58 -25.31 -3.22
N LEU A 38 15.27 -24.22 -2.84
CA LEU A 38 14.82 -22.89 -3.21
C LEU A 38 14.79 -22.67 -4.72
N CYS A 39 15.84 -23.14 -5.44
CA CYS A 39 15.92 -23.00 -6.89
C CYS A 39 14.92 -23.92 -7.64
N SER A 40 14.46 -25.02 -7.04
CA SER A 40 13.38 -25.83 -7.62
C SER A 40 12.02 -25.13 -7.58
N LEU A 41 11.79 -24.26 -6.58
CA LEU A 41 10.57 -23.46 -6.46
C LEU A 41 10.65 -22.17 -7.28
N PHE A 42 11.84 -21.57 -7.35
CA PHE A 42 12.09 -20.28 -8.02
C PHE A 42 13.39 -20.40 -8.84
N PRO A 43 13.33 -20.40 -10.18
CA PRO A 43 14.49 -20.62 -11.05
C PRO A 43 15.64 -19.64 -10.83
N GLY A 44 15.35 -18.47 -10.24
CA GLY A 44 16.38 -17.49 -9.93
C GLY A 44 15.84 -16.36 -9.04
N LYS A 45 16.75 -15.46 -8.64
CA LYS A 45 16.42 -14.34 -7.78
C LYS A 45 15.40 -13.37 -8.40
N TRP A 46 15.46 -13.16 -9.70
CA TRP A 46 14.55 -12.28 -10.43
C TRP A 46 13.11 -12.76 -10.32
N GLU A 47 12.90 -14.06 -10.54
CA GLU A 47 11.60 -14.70 -10.41
C GLU A 47 11.09 -14.68 -8.98
N LEU A 48 11.98 -15.00 -8.03
CA LEU A 48 11.64 -14.94 -6.61
C LEU A 48 11.18 -13.53 -6.19
N VAL A 49 11.90 -12.49 -6.62
CA VAL A 49 11.55 -11.10 -6.30
C VAL A 49 10.21 -10.72 -6.92
N ALA A 50 9.98 -11.05 -8.19
CA ALA A 50 8.72 -10.75 -8.86
C ALA A 50 7.54 -11.37 -8.12
N GLN A 51 7.61 -12.66 -7.79
CA GLN A 51 6.56 -13.38 -7.06
C GLN A 51 6.41 -12.87 -5.62
N CYS A 52 7.49 -12.47 -4.94
CA CYS A 52 7.40 -11.86 -3.61
C CYS A 52 6.69 -10.50 -3.65
N VAL A 53 6.94 -9.68 -4.66
CA VAL A 53 6.26 -8.38 -4.81
C VAL A 53 4.77 -8.61 -5.12
N GLU A 54 4.44 -9.52 -6.05
CA GLU A 54 3.04 -9.89 -6.33
C GLU A 54 2.31 -10.39 -5.07
N TYR A 55 2.94 -11.24 -4.28
CA TYR A 55 2.41 -11.70 -2.99
C TYR A 55 2.15 -10.53 -2.04
N GLY A 56 3.09 -9.59 -1.92
CA GLY A 56 2.93 -8.39 -1.10
C GLY A 56 1.77 -7.52 -1.56
N LEU A 57 1.60 -7.33 -2.88
CA LEU A 57 0.49 -6.58 -3.46
C LEU A 57 -0.87 -7.27 -3.22
N GLN A 58 -0.94 -8.60 -3.32
CA GLN A 58 -2.14 -9.36 -3.00
C GLN A 58 -2.54 -9.18 -1.52
N ARG A 59 -1.57 -9.23 -0.59
CA ARG A 59 -1.82 -8.97 0.83
C ARG A 59 -2.31 -7.53 1.08
N LEU A 60 -1.70 -6.55 0.43
CA LEU A 60 -2.15 -5.17 0.51
C LEU A 60 -3.60 -5.03 0.06
N ASN A 61 -3.96 -5.63 -1.08
CA ASN A 61 -5.32 -5.61 -1.58
C ASN A 61 -6.31 -6.26 -0.62
N ALA A 62 -5.97 -7.40 -0.05
CA ALA A 62 -6.84 -8.07 0.93
C ALA A 62 -7.12 -7.17 2.16
N VAL A 63 -6.11 -6.47 2.68
CA VAL A 63 -6.28 -5.54 3.81
C VAL A 63 -7.10 -4.31 3.40
N LEU A 64 -6.86 -3.76 2.21
CA LEU A 64 -7.65 -2.65 1.67
C LEU A 64 -9.12 -3.04 1.45
N ASP A 65 -9.37 -4.24 0.93
CA ASP A 65 -10.73 -4.75 0.72
C ASP A 65 -11.47 -4.95 2.05
N ALA A 66 -10.80 -5.49 3.05
CA ALA A 66 -11.36 -5.63 4.40
C ALA A 66 -11.68 -4.26 5.03
N ALA A 67 -10.79 -3.27 4.88
CA ALA A 67 -11.01 -1.91 5.35
C ALA A 67 -12.23 -1.27 4.66
N CYS A 68 -12.35 -1.46 3.34
CA CYS A 68 -13.50 -0.96 2.56
C CYS A 68 -14.81 -1.65 2.96
N ALA A 69 -14.81 -2.98 3.11
CA ALA A 69 -16.00 -3.75 3.46
C ALA A 69 -16.56 -3.41 4.85
N SER A 70 -15.70 -2.97 5.77
CA SER A 70 -16.09 -2.53 7.11
C SER A 70 -16.56 -1.07 7.19
N SER A 71 -16.46 -0.32 6.10
CA SER A 71 -16.82 1.11 6.02
C SER A 71 -18.31 1.30 5.74
N ARG A 72 -18.90 2.35 6.34
CA ARG A 72 -20.33 2.67 6.24
C ARG A 72 -20.64 3.75 5.21
N THR A 73 -19.65 4.59 4.88
CA THR A 73 -19.81 5.72 3.98
C THR A 73 -18.63 5.78 3.01
N PRO A 74 -18.80 6.39 1.82
CA PRO A 74 -17.69 6.54 0.88
C PRO A 74 -16.55 7.40 1.43
N VAL A 75 -16.81 8.35 2.31
CA VAL A 75 -15.76 9.13 3.01
C VAL A 75 -14.95 8.21 3.94
N GLU A 76 -15.61 7.29 4.64
CA GLU A 76 -14.93 6.31 5.48
C GLU A 76 -14.06 5.37 4.62
N VAL A 77 -14.57 4.89 3.48
CA VAL A 77 -13.78 4.10 2.51
C VAL A 77 -12.54 4.87 2.07
N LEU A 78 -12.74 6.14 1.68
CA LEU A 78 -11.67 7.02 1.21
C LEU A 78 -10.55 7.15 2.24
N LEU A 79 -10.88 7.51 3.47
CA LEU A 79 -9.91 7.76 4.53
C LEU A 79 -9.27 6.49 5.06
N ARG A 80 -10.04 5.42 5.27
CA ARG A 80 -9.49 4.14 5.75
C ARG A 80 -8.53 3.52 4.74
N SER A 81 -8.87 3.53 3.46
CA SER A 81 -7.98 2.99 2.42
C SER A 81 -6.64 3.74 2.38
N ALA A 82 -6.66 5.06 2.54
CA ALA A 82 -5.45 5.85 2.61
C ALA A 82 -4.58 5.49 3.84
N VAL A 83 -5.17 5.49 5.02
CA VAL A 83 -4.45 5.14 6.25
C VAL A 83 -3.88 3.72 6.16
N THR A 84 -4.67 2.75 5.70
CA THR A 84 -4.22 1.37 5.50
C THR A 84 -3.05 1.27 4.52
N ALA A 85 -3.10 2.03 3.42
CA ALA A 85 -1.99 2.09 2.47
C ALA A 85 -0.73 2.66 3.12
N TYR A 86 -0.84 3.79 3.84
CA TYR A 86 0.30 4.39 4.54
C TYR A 86 0.88 3.48 5.62
N ASP A 87 0.05 2.74 6.35
CA ASP A 87 0.51 1.78 7.35
C ASP A 87 1.27 0.61 6.71
N ALA A 88 0.76 0.09 5.59
CA ALA A 88 1.41 -0.98 4.85
C ALA A 88 2.78 -0.55 4.29
N PHE A 89 2.88 0.66 3.75
CA PHE A 89 4.14 1.22 3.26
C PHE A 89 5.11 1.58 4.38
N GLY A 90 4.61 2.09 5.50
CA GLY A 90 5.41 2.40 6.67
C GLY A 90 6.07 1.17 7.31
N ALA A 91 5.52 -0.01 7.09
CA ALA A 91 6.10 -1.28 7.52
C ALA A 91 7.25 -1.79 6.64
N MET A 92 7.45 -1.19 5.45
CA MET A 92 8.52 -1.57 4.52
C MET A 92 9.81 -0.83 4.84
N SER A 93 10.95 -1.52 4.80
CA SER A 93 12.24 -0.84 4.89
C SER A 93 12.48 0.01 3.64
N TRP A 94 13.15 1.15 3.82
CA TRP A 94 13.58 1.99 2.69
C TRP A 94 14.40 1.21 1.67
N GLN A 95 15.28 0.33 2.16
CA GLN A 95 16.10 -0.53 1.34
C GLN A 95 15.28 -1.43 0.39
N PHE A 96 14.18 -2.01 0.90
CA PHE A 96 13.29 -2.83 0.09
C PHE A 96 12.66 -2.01 -1.04
N ILE A 97 12.18 -0.81 -0.73
CA ILE A 97 11.54 0.09 -1.70
C ILE A 97 12.53 0.50 -2.81
N GLU A 98 13.74 0.91 -2.44
CA GLU A 98 14.79 1.25 -3.42
C GLU A 98 15.20 0.05 -4.28
N ASP A 99 15.31 -1.12 -3.66
CA ASP A 99 15.77 -2.32 -4.34
C ASP A 99 14.79 -2.81 -5.42
N ILE A 100 13.48 -2.60 -5.25
CA ILE A 100 12.45 -2.95 -6.26
C ILE A 100 12.78 -2.32 -7.63
N ALA A 101 13.29 -1.11 -7.67
CA ALA A 101 13.62 -0.40 -8.91
C ALA A 101 14.60 -1.15 -9.82
N TYR A 102 15.36 -2.09 -9.29
CA TYR A 102 16.30 -2.90 -10.05
C TYR A 102 15.66 -4.16 -10.68
N TYR A 103 14.38 -4.41 -10.43
CA TYR A 103 13.66 -5.62 -10.89
C TYR A 103 12.47 -5.21 -11.78
N PRO A 104 12.62 -5.17 -13.13
CA PRO A 104 11.58 -4.66 -14.03
C PRO A 104 10.21 -5.28 -13.85
N ALA A 105 10.12 -6.61 -13.70
CA ALA A 105 8.84 -7.29 -13.49
C ALA A 105 8.16 -6.85 -12.20
N ALA A 106 8.93 -6.63 -11.12
CA ALA A 106 8.40 -6.11 -9.87
C ALA A 106 7.93 -4.65 -10.02
N VAL A 107 8.68 -3.82 -10.75
CA VAL A 107 8.29 -2.43 -11.07
C VAL A 107 6.99 -2.41 -11.87
N ASP A 108 6.85 -3.28 -12.88
CA ASP A 108 5.64 -3.37 -13.71
C ASP A 108 4.42 -3.79 -12.88
N ALA A 109 4.57 -4.77 -11.98
CA ALA A 109 3.53 -5.19 -11.06
C ALA A 109 3.08 -4.04 -10.14
N VAL A 110 4.03 -3.32 -9.52
CA VAL A 110 3.74 -2.16 -8.66
C VAL A 110 3.04 -1.05 -9.44
N ASN A 111 3.51 -0.73 -10.64
CA ASN A 111 2.89 0.30 -11.49
C ASN A 111 1.49 -0.11 -11.97
N GLY A 112 1.28 -1.39 -12.26
CA GLY A 112 -0.02 -1.96 -12.58
C GLY A 112 -1.00 -1.74 -11.43
N GLU A 113 -0.59 -2.12 -10.23
CA GLU A 113 -1.40 -1.96 -9.02
C GLU A 113 -1.71 -0.50 -8.70
N ARG A 114 -0.73 0.39 -8.83
CA ARG A 114 -0.95 1.84 -8.67
C ARG A 114 -2.05 2.38 -9.59
N ARG A 115 -2.08 1.95 -10.86
CA ARG A 115 -3.13 2.36 -11.81
C ARG A 115 -4.52 1.86 -11.37
N LEU A 116 -4.62 0.62 -10.90
CA LEU A 116 -5.88 0.05 -10.42
C LEU A 116 -6.38 0.77 -9.17
N LEU A 117 -5.51 1.01 -8.20
CA LEU A 117 -5.86 1.71 -6.97
C LEU A 117 -6.26 3.17 -7.22
N ARG A 118 -5.57 3.89 -8.11
CA ARG A 118 -5.99 5.23 -8.52
C ARG A 118 -7.40 5.24 -9.13
N LYS A 119 -7.68 4.29 -10.02
CA LYS A 119 -9.01 4.16 -10.63
C LYS A 119 -10.08 3.91 -9.56
N ARG A 120 -9.79 3.02 -8.61
CA ARG A 120 -10.68 2.71 -7.48
C ARG A 120 -10.94 3.93 -6.60
N GLN A 121 -9.90 4.66 -6.24
CA GLN A 121 -10.01 5.87 -5.42
C GLN A 121 -10.80 6.99 -6.10
N ARG A 122 -10.57 7.20 -7.39
CA ARG A 122 -11.35 8.16 -8.18
C ARG A 122 -12.84 7.79 -8.21
N SER A 123 -13.18 6.50 -8.28
CA SER A 123 -14.56 6.02 -8.17
C SER A 123 -15.17 6.33 -6.80
N VAL A 124 -14.45 6.06 -5.72
CA VAL A 124 -14.90 6.35 -4.35
C VAL A 124 -15.05 7.86 -4.14
N PHE A 125 -14.11 8.66 -4.65
CA PHE A 125 -14.21 10.12 -4.56
C PHE A 125 -15.46 10.64 -5.29
N ARG A 126 -15.74 10.12 -6.49
CA ARG A 126 -16.96 10.46 -7.23
C ARG A 126 -18.20 10.13 -6.42
N GLN A 127 -18.25 8.95 -5.79
CA GLN A 127 -19.35 8.57 -4.91
C GLN A 127 -19.50 9.53 -3.73
N CYS A 128 -18.39 10.03 -3.13
CA CYS A 128 -18.45 11.06 -2.10
C CYS A 128 -19.12 12.35 -2.59
N VAL A 129 -18.89 12.76 -3.84
CA VAL A 129 -19.52 13.93 -4.44
C VAL A 129 -20.99 13.66 -4.73
N GLU A 130 -21.31 12.53 -5.36
CA GLU A 130 -22.70 12.16 -5.72
C GLU A 130 -23.61 12.01 -4.49
N GLU A 131 -23.07 11.52 -3.37
CA GLU A 131 -23.79 11.41 -2.10
C GLU A 131 -23.77 12.69 -1.25
N GLY A 132 -23.16 13.77 -1.77
CA GLY A 132 -23.15 15.09 -1.13
C GLY A 132 -22.25 15.22 0.09
N TYR A 133 -21.19 14.41 0.18
CA TYR A 133 -20.16 14.56 1.21
C TYR A 133 -19.06 15.57 0.80
N LEU A 134 -18.73 15.63 -0.48
CA LEU A 134 -17.69 16.51 -1.03
C LEU A 134 -18.28 17.42 -2.11
N PHE A 135 -17.69 18.61 -2.30
CA PHE A 135 -18.26 19.62 -3.20
C PHE A 135 -18.05 19.32 -4.68
N GLY A 136 -16.87 18.89 -5.11
CA GLY A 136 -16.61 18.76 -6.54
C GLY A 136 -15.46 17.82 -6.86
N MET A 137 -15.32 17.50 -8.15
CA MET A 137 -14.30 16.58 -8.64
C MET A 137 -12.92 17.24 -8.83
N GLU A 138 -12.81 18.55 -8.76
CA GLU A 138 -11.59 19.34 -8.96
C GLU A 138 -10.48 18.99 -7.95
N TYR A 139 -10.86 18.52 -6.77
CA TYR A 139 -9.91 18.07 -5.74
C TYR A 139 -9.42 16.62 -5.91
N SER A 140 -10.02 15.88 -6.85
CA SER A 140 -9.68 14.45 -7.03
C SER A 140 -8.23 14.23 -7.43
N GLU A 141 -7.66 15.08 -8.27
CA GLU A 141 -6.27 14.99 -8.72
C GLU A 141 -5.27 15.31 -7.59
N LEU A 142 -5.59 16.32 -6.76
CA LEU A 142 -4.81 16.61 -5.56
C LEU A 142 -4.82 15.44 -4.59
N LEU A 143 -5.99 14.86 -4.34
CA LEU A 143 -6.11 13.71 -3.47
C LEU A 143 -5.34 12.50 -4.00
N GLU A 144 -5.34 12.25 -5.31
CA GLU A 144 -4.55 11.16 -5.92
C GLU A 144 -3.06 11.27 -5.64
N GLN A 145 -2.51 12.46 -5.50
CA GLN A 145 -1.09 12.68 -5.16
C GLN A 145 -0.77 12.27 -3.71
N PHE A 146 -1.74 12.44 -2.80
CA PHE A 146 -1.55 12.14 -1.38
C PHE A 146 -2.05 10.76 -0.96
N PHE A 147 -2.84 10.09 -1.79
CA PHE A 147 -3.30 8.72 -1.50
C PHE A 147 -2.21 7.67 -1.65
N TRP A 148 -1.19 7.98 -2.41
CA TRP A 148 -0.16 7.03 -2.71
C TRP A 148 1.19 7.61 -2.30
N PRO A 149 1.85 7.05 -1.29
CA PRO A 149 3.17 7.53 -0.90
C PRO A 149 4.09 7.47 -2.12
N ASP A 150 4.70 8.59 -2.45
CA ASP A 150 5.76 8.57 -3.44
C ASP A 150 6.92 7.79 -2.86
N PHE A 151 7.33 6.71 -3.53
CA PHE A 151 8.46 5.88 -3.10
C PHE A 151 9.77 6.67 -3.00
N LYS A 152 9.82 7.89 -3.51
CA LYS A 152 10.97 8.79 -3.43
C LYS A 152 10.97 9.65 -2.17
N THR A 153 9.84 9.78 -1.51
CA THR A 153 9.73 10.59 -0.29
C THR A 153 9.81 9.65 0.92
N GLU A 154 10.75 9.89 1.82
CA GLU A 154 10.94 9.08 3.02
C GLU A 154 9.60 8.82 3.72
N SER A 155 9.25 7.56 3.91
CA SER A 155 8.04 7.10 4.62
C SER A 155 7.95 7.59 6.08
N ARG A 156 8.95 8.33 6.55
CA ARG A 156 9.02 8.95 7.87
C ARG A 156 7.95 10.02 8.14
N HIS A 157 7.20 10.41 7.11
CA HIS A 157 6.19 11.48 7.24
C HIS A 157 4.73 10.98 7.12
N ARG A 158 4.47 9.70 7.47
CA ARG A 158 3.10 9.16 7.49
C ARG A 158 2.11 10.13 8.13
N ASP A 159 2.40 10.61 9.33
CA ASP A 159 1.47 11.50 10.05
C ASP A 159 1.34 12.88 9.38
N ALA A 160 2.40 13.38 8.77
CA ALA A 160 2.35 14.62 7.99
C ALA A 160 1.50 14.44 6.73
N ALA A 161 1.69 13.35 5.99
CA ALA A 161 0.91 13.04 4.80
C ALA A 161 -0.58 12.84 5.13
N LEU A 162 -0.87 12.10 6.20
CA LEU A 162 -2.26 11.92 6.66
C LEU A 162 -2.89 13.25 7.10
N ARG A 163 -2.15 14.11 7.82
CA ARG A 163 -2.65 15.47 8.14
C ARG A 163 -2.99 16.27 6.90
N VAL A 164 -2.13 16.27 5.88
CA VAL A 164 -2.40 16.95 4.60
C VAL A 164 -3.64 16.36 3.93
N LEU A 165 -3.74 15.04 3.83
CA LEU A 165 -4.90 14.36 3.26
C LEU A 165 -6.20 14.75 3.97
N PHE A 166 -6.23 14.66 5.31
CA PHE A 166 -7.39 15.05 6.09
C PHE A 166 -7.74 16.53 5.90
N THR A 167 -6.73 17.41 5.81
CA THR A 167 -6.94 18.84 5.55
C THR A 167 -7.59 19.08 4.18
N ILE A 168 -7.13 18.37 3.13
CA ILE A 168 -7.72 18.48 1.79
C ILE A 168 -9.16 17.95 1.80
N VAL A 169 -9.41 16.79 2.39
CA VAL A 169 -10.76 16.21 2.48
C VAL A 169 -11.70 17.15 3.25
N ARG A 170 -11.25 17.71 4.37
CA ARG A 170 -12.05 18.69 5.14
C ARG A 170 -12.31 19.99 4.36
N GLY A 171 -11.30 20.49 3.62
CA GLY A 171 -11.41 21.69 2.80
C GLY A 171 -12.36 21.54 1.62
N SER A 172 -12.55 20.31 1.12
CA SER A 172 -13.49 19.98 0.05
C SER A 172 -14.83 19.43 0.54
N ALA A 173 -15.04 19.33 1.86
CA ALA A 173 -16.21 18.71 2.44
C ALA A 173 -17.40 19.68 2.57
N THR A 174 -18.59 19.17 2.28
CA THR A 174 -19.84 19.79 2.73
C THR A 174 -19.93 19.73 4.26
N GLU A 175 -20.92 20.35 4.88
CA GLU A 175 -21.13 20.21 6.32
C GLU A 175 -21.30 18.74 6.75
N ARG A 176 -22.08 17.97 5.99
CA ARG A 176 -22.24 16.52 6.18
C ARG A 176 -20.92 15.76 6.04
N GLY A 177 -20.14 16.09 5.03
CA GLY A 177 -18.82 15.50 4.79
C GLY A 177 -17.81 15.84 5.88
N TRP A 178 -17.86 17.07 6.40
CA TRP A 178 -17.01 17.48 7.50
C TRP A 178 -17.32 16.70 8.78
N GLN A 179 -18.59 16.56 9.16
CA GLN A 179 -19.02 15.76 10.31
C GLN A 179 -18.57 14.32 10.19
N GLU A 180 -18.71 13.73 9.01
CA GLU A 180 -18.30 12.36 8.72
C GLU A 180 -16.77 12.20 8.78
N THR A 181 -16.02 13.13 8.22
CA THR A 181 -14.55 13.13 8.28
C THR A 181 -14.06 13.17 9.73
N GLU A 182 -14.68 14.01 10.58
CA GLU A 182 -14.34 14.07 12.00
C GLU A 182 -14.73 12.80 12.77
N ARG A 183 -15.85 12.18 12.40
CA ARG A 183 -16.23 10.87 12.96
C ARG A 183 -15.19 9.81 12.63
N VAL A 184 -14.79 9.71 11.37
CA VAL A 184 -13.80 8.73 10.91
C VAL A 184 -12.45 8.98 11.56
N ARG A 185 -11.99 10.24 11.63
CA ARG A 185 -10.74 10.62 12.30
C ARG A 185 -10.69 10.12 13.74
N ARG A 186 -11.78 10.35 14.51
CA ARG A 186 -11.88 9.87 15.90
C ARG A 186 -11.87 8.35 16.01
N LEU A 187 -12.58 7.65 15.12
CA LEU A 187 -12.59 6.19 15.08
C LEU A 187 -11.20 5.59 14.82
N MET A 188 -10.37 6.30 14.06
CA MET A 188 -9.01 5.87 13.72
C MET A 188 -7.96 6.32 14.74
N GLY A 189 -8.35 7.06 15.79
CA GLY A 189 -7.43 7.57 16.82
C GLY A 189 -6.38 8.54 16.30
N LEU A 190 -6.65 9.21 15.17
CA LEU A 190 -5.70 10.14 14.56
C LEU A 190 -5.78 11.50 15.25
N SER A 191 -4.64 11.94 15.83
CA SER A 191 -4.47 13.29 16.36
C SER A 191 -4.25 14.28 15.21
N CYS A 192 -4.88 15.45 15.30
CA CYS A 192 -4.59 16.59 14.40
C CYS A 192 -3.32 17.28 14.82
#